data_96b91b63316f008fab391ca4e4118f30
#
_entry.id   96b91b63316f008fab391ca4e4118f30
#
_cell.length_a   1.000
_cell.length_b   1.000
_cell.length_c   1.000
_cell.angle_alpha   90.00
_cell.angle_beta   90.00
_cell.angle_gamma   90.00
#
_symmetry.space_group_name_H-M   'P 1'
#
loop_
_entity.id
_entity.type
_entity.pdbx_description
1 polymer ?
#
loop_
_entity_poly.entity_id
_entity_poly.type
_entity_poly.pdbx_seq_one_letter_code
_entity_poly.pdbx_strand_id
1 'polypeptide(L)'
;MPKIQFKQETLNGRAHIIAYADREYLTLRIHRGNTQYTNISLGTTDLKVAHDKALDVYAATINHPPVSRSKKYRLANGCKEFLAWKQEQCESGAIKESSVDTYAQRIYQRIIPYAKISGINNISDIGKSSFENYPTFYGKVKAKGQCKKATKGLSVSTINSDITTINELMNWMVKRNYLDANSFPLITKLRQAKECSDDANPAFLPEEWDAMKLCMNRWVEDDDMEADDALKSWRKRWLYNWIFFMYHFGGRPHEARALRFGDLKIQTMPDGRLKGMVRVAPSTKGSKRTAVMNGYWIDTVQSHLFEGVKLRNQQIKDHNQLVATGAIKNYRWRHQGRIPLLLKPDKDTPLFLNPLFHIINKEDKRSMRKFEADERLDEVRWEVDVVSLEQIRAKYQVLVDEAMTSFFKGKERGTESKRFTLYSLRSTHITHNLLNGARIRLIADNVGTSESDIESRYDRLNNLLNIKELGMHRQKVAPQDELFVDA
;
A
#
# COMPACT_ATOMS: atom_id res chain seq x y z
N MET A 1 -46.98 -21.50 23.15
CA MET A 1 -47.35 -20.45 22.20
C MET A 1 -48.37 -19.53 22.86
N PRO A 2 -48.32 -18.20 22.71
CA PRO A 2 -49.32 -17.32 23.29
C PRO A 2 -50.71 -17.65 22.74
N LYS A 3 -51.72 -17.68 23.63
CA LYS A 3 -53.11 -18.06 23.29
C LYS A 3 -53.75 -16.93 22.48
N ILE A 4 -54.21 -17.24 21.26
CA ILE A 4 -54.91 -16.27 20.39
C ILE A 4 -56.35 -16.15 20.90
N GLN A 5 -56.80 -14.93 21.21
CA GLN A 5 -58.17 -14.60 21.59
C GLN A 5 -59.02 -14.21 20.41
N PHE A 6 -58.42 -13.51 19.44
CA PHE A 6 -59.09 -12.99 18.26
C PHE A 6 -58.12 -13.03 17.07
N LYS A 7 -58.63 -13.33 15.87
CA LYS A 7 -57.89 -13.31 14.62
C LYS A 7 -58.83 -12.87 13.50
N GLN A 8 -58.46 -11.79 12.80
CA GLN A 8 -59.19 -11.30 11.65
C GLN A 8 -58.24 -11.11 10.47
N GLU A 9 -58.68 -11.57 9.31
CA GLU A 9 -57.96 -11.39 8.07
C GLU A 9 -58.02 -9.93 7.59
N THR A 10 -56.94 -9.43 7.05
CA THR A 10 -56.86 -8.08 6.48
C THR A 10 -55.95 -8.07 5.26
N LEU A 11 -56.00 -6.99 4.46
CA LEU A 11 -55.14 -6.81 3.27
C LEU A 11 -55.25 -7.95 2.25
N ASN A 12 -56.51 -8.40 2.00
CA ASN A 12 -56.83 -9.49 1.05
C ASN A 12 -56.06 -10.80 1.34
N GLY A 13 -56.02 -11.22 2.58
CA GLY A 13 -55.33 -12.47 2.98
C GLY A 13 -53.85 -12.40 3.22
N ARG A 14 -53.24 -11.24 2.93
CA ARG A 14 -51.77 -11.08 3.08
C ARG A 14 -51.30 -10.86 4.50
N ALA A 15 -52.23 -10.49 5.41
CA ALA A 15 -51.96 -10.28 6.82
C ALA A 15 -53.19 -10.59 7.70
N HIS A 16 -52.94 -10.74 9.02
CA HIS A 16 -54.00 -10.91 10.03
C HIS A 16 -53.79 -9.94 11.19
N ILE A 17 -54.86 -9.34 11.66
CA ILE A 17 -54.88 -8.64 12.93
C ILE A 17 -55.22 -9.67 14.03
N ILE A 18 -54.36 -9.76 15.04
CA ILE A 18 -54.44 -10.79 16.08
C ILE A 18 -54.42 -10.12 17.46
N ALA A 19 -55.36 -10.52 18.35
CA ALA A 19 -55.25 -10.27 19.77
C ALA A 19 -54.70 -11.50 20.47
N TYR A 20 -53.71 -11.33 21.31
CA TYR A 20 -53.12 -12.35 22.15
C TYR A 20 -53.54 -12.14 23.61
N ALA A 21 -53.76 -13.23 24.37
CA ALA A 21 -54.16 -13.17 25.77
C ALA A 21 -53.10 -12.49 26.68
N ASP A 22 -51.85 -12.53 26.26
CA ASP A 22 -50.68 -12.00 26.98
C ASP A 22 -50.19 -10.64 26.49
N ARG A 23 -50.99 -9.98 25.62
CA ARG A 23 -50.61 -8.68 25.04
C ARG A 23 -51.72 -7.65 25.10
N GLU A 24 -51.40 -6.46 25.46
CA GLU A 24 -52.32 -5.34 25.55
C GLU A 24 -52.82 -4.87 24.19
N TYR A 25 -51.93 -4.79 23.19
CA TYR A 25 -52.24 -4.22 21.88
C TYR A 25 -52.42 -5.27 20.79
N LEU A 26 -53.27 -4.93 19.82
CA LEU A 26 -53.46 -5.72 18.61
C LEU A 26 -52.13 -5.83 17.81
N THR A 27 -51.93 -7.00 17.23
CA THR A 27 -50.70 -7.33 16.48
C THR A 27 -51.05 -7.63 15.03
N LEU A 28 -50.40 -6.97 14.09
CA LEU A 28 -50.40 -7.31 12.65
C LEU A 28 -49.47 -8.49 12.42
N ARG A 29 -49.99 -9.62 11.92
CA ARG A 29 -49.22 -10.77 11.48
C ARG A 29 -49.18 -10.79 9.96
N ILE A 30 -48.00 -10.58 9.37
CA ILE A 30 -47.78 -10.58 7.92
C ILE A 30 -47.20 -11.93 7.53
N HIS A 31 -47.77 -12.56 6.50
CA HIS A 31 -47.26 -13.82 5.94
C HIS A 31 -46.13 -13.56 4.95
N ARG A 32 -44.99 -14.24 5.11
CA ARG A 32 -43.78 -14.10 4.28
C ARG A 32 -43.45 -15.33 3.43
N GLY A 33 -44.41 -16.24 3.25
CA GLY A 33 -44.16 -17.53 2.56
C GLY A 33 -43.47 -18.55 3.47
N ASN A 34 -43.47 -19.82 3.05
CA ASN A 34 -42.80 -20.94 3.73
C ASN A 34 -42.99 -20.98 5.26
N THR A 35 -44.24 -20.81 5.74
CA THR A 35 -44.63 -20.85 7.20
C THR A 35 -43.97 -19.74 8.06
N GLN A 36 -43.34 -18.73 7.48
CA GLN A 36 -42.74 -17.60 8.21
C GLN A 36 -43.76 -16.45 8.34
N TYR A 37 -43.80 -15.87 9.53
CA TYR A 37 -44.65 -14.72 9.85
C TYR A 37 -43.86 -13.63 10.54
N THR A 38 -44.18 -12.36 10.18
CA THR A 38 -43.71 -11.19 10.93
C THR A 38 -44.86 -10.66 11.76
N ASN A 39 -44.65 -10.52 13.07
CA ASN A 39 -45.64 -9.99 14.01
C ASN A 39 -45.23 -8.58 14.44
N ILE A 40 -46.10 -7.58 14.26
CA ILE A 40 -45.83 -6.17 14.56
C ILE A 40 -46.98 -5.64 15.45
N SER A 41 -46.66 -5.03 16.58
CA SER A 41 -47.67 -4.38 17.42
C SER A 41 -48.21 -3.14 16.72
N LEU A 42 -49.54 -2.97 16.70
CA LEU A 42 -50.23 -1.83 16.15
C LEU A 42 -50.40 -0.67 17.16
N GLY A 43 -50.03 -0.92 18.43
CA GLY A 43 -50.11 0.09 19.50
C GLY A 43 -51.53 0.62 19.75
N THR A 44 -52.54 -0.23 19.50
CA THR A 44 -53.97 0.10 19.74
C THR A 44 -54.72 -1.18 20.10
N THR A 45 -55.77 -1.01 20.90
CA THR A 45 -56.76 -2.01 21.24
C THR A 45 -58.01 -1.91 20.38
N ASP A 46 -58.21 -0.76 19.69
CA ASP A 46 -59.33 -0.49 18.80
C ASP A 46 -59.12 -1.14 17.43
N LEU A 47 -60.08 -1.94 16.99
CA LEU A 47 -59.99 -2.72 15.75
C LEU A 47 -60.07 -1.84 14.50
N LYS A 48 -60.85 -0.74 14.53
CA LYS A 48 -60.91 0.19 13.40
C LYS A 48 -59.56 0.90 13.18
N VAL A 49 -59.03 1.46 14.26
CA VAL A 49 -57.72 2.12 14.26
C VAL A 49 -56.62 1.12 13.86
N ALA A 50 -56.76 -0.17 14.24
CA ALA A 50 -55.84 -1.22 13.85
C ALA A 50 -55.88 -1.49 12.33
N HIS A 51 -57.07 -1.48 11.71
CA HIS A 51 -57.22 -1.65 10.27
C HIS A 51 -56.58 -0.48 9.49
N ASP A 52 -56.79 0.77 9.90
CA ASP A 52 -56.18 1.94 9.25
C ASP A 52 -54.65 1.89 9.35
N LYS A 53 -54.11 1.60 10.51
CA LYS A 53 -52.68 1.45 10.74
C LYS A 53 -52.07 0.23 10.02
N ALA A 54 -52.86 -0.83 9.80
CA ALA A 54 -52.35 -2.06 9.20
C ALA A 54 -51.82 -1.86 7.78
N LEU A 55 -52.44 -0.99 6.99
CA LEU A 55 -52.00 -0.68 5.63
C LEU A 55 -50.63 0.03 5.63
N ASP A 56 -50.48 1.04 6.47
CA ASP A 56 -49.23 1.79 6.58
C ASP A 56 -48.08 0.93 7.08
N VAL A 57 -48.35 0.14 8.14
CA VAL A 57 -47.37 -0.79 8.71
C VAL A 57 -47.01 -1.91 7.73
N TYR A 58 -47.97 -2.38 6.95
CA TYR A 58 -47.74 -3.39 5.91
C TYR A 58 -46.88 -2.83 4.78
N ALA A 59 -47.20 -1.66 4.28
CA ALA A 59 -46.44 -0.98 3.22
C ALA A 59 -45.00 -0.67 3.69
N ALA A 60 -44.84 -0.14 4.89
CA ALA A 60 -43.53 0.10 5.48
C ALA A 60 -42.74 -1.22 5.67
N THR A 61 -43.42 -2.32 6.02
CA THR A 61 -42.78 -3.63 6.26
C THR A 61 -42.36 -4.33 4.98
N ILE A 62 -43.10 -4.15 3.87
CA ILE A 62 -42.75 -4.72 2.57
C ILE A 62 -41.64 -3.92 1.90
N ASN A 63 -41.73 -2.59 1.93
CA ASN A 63 -40.75 -1.71 1.34
C ASN A 63 -39.43 -1.68 2.14
N HIS A 64 -39.53 -1.87 3.46
CA HIS A 64 -38.39 -1.96 4.38
C HIS A 64 -38.58 -3.18 5.30
N PRO A 65 -38.24 -4.40 4.84
CA PRO A 65 -38.41 -5.58 5.68
C PRO A 65 -37.70 -5.35 7.03
N PRO A 66 -38.40 -5.46 8.17
CA PRO A 66 -37.75 -5.23 9.44
C PRO A 66 -36.57 -6.16 9.56
N VAL A 67 -35.41 -5.59 9.80
CA VAL A 67 -34.20 -6.35 10.13
C VAL A 67 -34.61 -7.28 11.28
N SER A 68 -34.53 -8.59 11.04
CA SER A 68 -34.94 -9.59 12.03
C SER A 68 -34.30 -9.27 13.38
N ARG A 69 -35.09 -8.74 14.32
CA ARG A 69 -34.67 -8.48 15.72
C ARG A 69 -34.26 -9.72 16.47
N SER A 70 -34.39 -10.91 15.86
CA SER A 70 -34.33 -12.20 16.55
C SER A 70 -32.93 -12.77 16.75
N LYS A 71 -31.86 -12.17 16.21
CA LYS A 71 -30.48 -12.52 16.59
C LYS A 71 -29.65 -11.20 16.58
N LYS A 72 -29.15 -10.85 17.78
CA LYS A 72 -28.10 -9.81 17.92
C LYS A 72 -26.92 -10.22 17.05
N TYR A 73 -26.91 -9.78 15.78
CA TYR A 73 -25.88 -10.15 14.84
C TYR A 73 -24.61 -9.38 15.20
N ARG A 74 -23.57 -10.11 15.62
CA ARG A 74 -22.33 -9.49 16.07
C ARG A 74 -21.66 -8.72 14.95
N LEU A 75 -21.20 -7.52 15.23
CA LEU A 75 -20.45 -6.71 14.29
C LEU A 75 -19.26 -7.48 13.69
N ALA A 76 -18.54 -8.26 14.49
CA ALA A 76 -17.42 -9.08 14.04
C ALA A 76 -17.81 -10.11 12.96
N ASN A 77 -19.02 -10.67 13.01
CA ASN A 77 -19.50 -11.60 11.98
C ASN A 77 -19.80 -10.85 10.68
N GLY A 78 -20.46 -9.69 10.77
CA GLY A 78 -20.68 -8.84 9.59
C GLY A 78 -19.38 -8.38 8.93
N CYS A 79 -18.36 -8.05 9.73
CA CYS A 79 -17.02 -7.75 9.22
C CYS A 79 -16.38 -8.95 8.50
N LYS A 80 -16.53 -10.17 9.05
CA LYS A 80 -16.02 -11.39 8.42
C LYS A 80 -16.68 -11.66 7.06
N GLU A 81 -18.00 -11.50 6.96
CA GLU A 81 -18.72 -11.66 5.70
C GLU A 81 -18.38 -10.57 4.68
N PHE A 82 -18.19 -9.32 5.14
CA PHE A 82 -17.69 -8.26 4.26
C PHE A 82 -16.31 -8.60 3.67
N LEU A 83 -15.42 -9.15 4.48
CA LEU A 83 -14.09 -9.57 3.98
C LEU A 83 -14.19 -10.76 3.03
N ALA A 84 -15.11 -11.71 3.26
CA ALA A 84 -15.38 -12.80 2.32
C ALA A 84 -15.89 -12.25 0.98
N TRP A 85 -16.81 -11.28 0.99
CA TRP A 85 -17.25 -10.60 -0.23
C TRP A 85 -16.14 -9.84 -0.93
N LYS A 86 -15.19 -9.22 -0.19
CA LYS A 86 -14.00 -8.61 -0.78
C LYS A 86 -13.07 -9.65 -1.42
N GLN A 87 -12.98 -10.83 -0.82
CA GLN A 87 -12.23 -11.94 -1.39
C GLN A 87 -12.84 -12.43 -2.71
N GLU A 88 -14.17 -12.56 -2.80
CA GLU A 88 -14.87 -12.87 -4.05
C GLU A 88 -14.59 -11.82 -5.14
N GLN A 89 -14.53 -10.52 -4.77
CA GLN A 89 -14.13 -9.46 -5.69
C GLN A 89 -12.67 -9.57 -6.14
N CYS A 90 -11.79 -10.09 -5.29
CA CYS A 90 -10.41 -10.37 -5.66
C CYS A 90 -10.33 -11.54 -6.65
N GLU A 91 -11.03 -12.61 -6.41
CA GLU A 91 -11.08 -13.79 -7.29
C GLU A 91 -11.66 -13.46 -8.67
N SER A 92 -12.63 -12.54 -8.75
CA SER A 92 -13.15 -12.00 -10.01
C SER A 92 -12.22 -10.99 -10.70
N GLY A 93 -11.08 -10.62 -10.07
CA GLY A 93 -10.14 -9.64 -10.60
C GLY A 93 -10.57 -8.18 -10.44
N ALA A 94 -11.69 -7.89 -9.76
CA ALA A 94 -12.18 -6.53 -9.54
C ALA A 94 -11.30 -5.73 -8.56
N ILE A 95 -10.69 -6.40 -7.58
CA ILE A 95 -9.73 -5.80 -6.66
C ILE A 95 -8.50 -6.71 -6.50
N LYS A 96 -7.41 -6.17 -5.97
CA LYS A 96 -6.17 -6.94 -5.72
C LYS A 96 -6.16 -7.57 -4.34
N GLU A 97 -5.45 -8.67 -4.17
CA GLU A 97 -5.26 -9.38 -2.90
C GLU A 97 -4.73 -8.43 -1.79
N SER A 98 -3.73 -7.59 -2.12
CA SER A 98 -3.21 -6.58 -1.18
C SER A 98 -4.26 -5.57 -0.69
N SER A 99 -5.34 -5.37 -1.45
CA SER A 99 -6.47 -4.53 -1.01
C SER A 99 -7.30 -5.26 0.03
N VAL A 100 -7.54 -6.57 -0.13
CA VAL A 100 -8.23 -7.41 0.85
C VAL A 100 -7.46 -7.43 2.17
N ASP A 101 -6.13 -7.63 2.12
CA ASP A 101 -5.25 -7.57 3.29
C ASP A 101 -5.36 -6.22 4.01
N THR A 102 -5.42 -5.13 3.24
CA THR A 102 -5.55 -3.78 3.79
C THR A 102 -6.90 -3.60 4.50
N TYR A 103 -8.01 -4.08 3.93
CA TYR A 103 -9.32 -4.08 4.60
C TYR A 103 -9.28 -4.92 5.87
N ALA A 104 -8.74 -6.12 5.82
CA ALA A 104 -8.62 -7.02 6.97
C ALA A 104 -7.80 -6.36 8.10
N GLN A 105 -6.65 -5.76 7.78
CA GLN A 105 -5.81 -5.07 8.74
C GLN A 105 -6.56 -3.91 9.42
N ARG A 106 -7.26 -3.06 8.65
CA ARG A 106 -8.02 -1.93 9.19
C ARG A 106 -9.15 -2.41 10.11
N ILE A 107 -9.90 -3.42 9.66
CA ILE A 107 -11.05 -3.96 10.41
C ILE A 107 -10.58 -4.60 11.72
N TYR A 108 -9.63 -5.54 11.67
CA TYR A 108 -9.23 -6.30 12.86
C TYR A 108 -8.33 -5.53 13.82
N GLN A 109 -7.50 -4.62 13.32
CA GLN A 109 -6.57 -3.89 14.18
C GLN A 109 -7.12 -2.57 14.72
N ARG A 110 -8.15 -1.99 14.09
CA ARG A 110 -8.65 -0.66 14.45
C ARG A 110 -10.17 -0.58 14.59
N ILE A 111 -10.95 -0.98 13.58
CA ILE A 111 -12.40 -0.77 13.58
C ILE A 111 -13.09 -1.62 14.66
N ILE A 112 -12.84 -2.93 14.69
CA ILE A 112 -13.39 -3.81 15.72
C ILE A 112 -12.92 -3.46 17.15
N PRO A 113 -11.61 -3.18 17.40
CA PRO A 113 -11.18 -2.73 18.71
C PRO A 113 -11.84 -1.44 19.17
N TYR A 114 -11.98 -0.44 18.29
CA TYR A 114 -12.72 0.79 18.61
C TYR A 114 -14.18 0.49 18.95
N ALA A 115 -14.87 -0.27 18.10
CA ALA A 115 -16.27 -0.62 18.31
C ALA A 115 -16.50 -1.28 19.67
N LYS A 116 -15.62 -2.21 20.10
CA LYS A 116 -15.68 -2.84 21.41
C LYS A 116 -15.55 -1.84 22.56
N ILE A 117 -14.61 -0.90 22.46
CA ILE A 117 -14.38 0.14 23.48
C ILE A 117 -15.60 1.08 23.55
N SER A 118 -16.23 1.36 22.41
CA SER A 118 -17.43 2.19 22.30
C SER A 118 -18.75 1.46 22.60
N GLY A 119 -18.69 0.20 23.08
CA GLY A 119 -19.88 -0.59 23.42
C GLY A 119 -20.65 -1.16 22.23
N ILE A 120 -20.12 -1.01 20.99
CA ILE A 120 -20.76 -1.49 19.75
C ILE A 120 -20.35 -2.95 19.53
N ASN A 121 -21.14 -3.89 20.04
CA ASN A 121 -20.88 -5.32 19.91
C ASN A 121 -21.69 -5.97 18.78
N ASN A 122 -22.90 -5.46 18.53
CA ASN A 122 -23.80 -5.97 17.51
C ASN A 122 -24.07 -4.88 16.46
N ILE A 123 -24.51 -5.29 15.27
CA ILE A 123 -24.89 -4.33 14.23
C ILE A 123 -26.07 -3.46 14.67
N SER A 124 -26.98 -4.02 15.49
CA SER A 124 -28.11 -3.27 16.07
C SER A 124 -27.69 -2.12 17.02
N ASP A 125 -26.45 -2.16 17.51
CA ASP A 125 -25.93 -1.12 18.41
C ASP A 125 -25.40 0.10 17.63
N ILE A 126 -25.35 -0.01 16.29
CA ILE A 126 -24.86 1.05 15.41
C ILE A 126 -25.94 2.11 15.21
N GLY A 127 -25.61 3.36 15.51
CA GLY A 127 -26.40 4.53 15.24
C GLY A 127 -25.59 5.64 14.56
N LYS A 128 -26.22 6.76 14.25
CA LYS A 128 -25.60 7.88 13.51
C LYS A 128 -24.30 8.40 14.14
N SER A 129 -24.19 8.41 15.47
CA SER A 129 -23.04 8.90 16.23
C SER A 129 -22.00 7.82 16.59
N SER A 130 -22.25 6.55 16.25
CA SER A 130 -21.43 5.41 16.73
C SER A 130 -19.95 5.53 16.46
N PHE A 131 -19.52 6.16 15.37
CA PHE A 131 -18.13 6.33 14.99
C PHE A 131 -17.69 7.81 14.95
N GLU A 132 -18.48 8.73 15.49
CA GLU A 132 -18.20 10.15 15.49
C GLU A 132 -16.85 10.47 16.15
N ASN A 133 -16.54 9.82 17.27
CA ASN A 133 -15.31 10.01 18.02
C ASN A 133 -14.12 9.17 17.49
N TYR A 134 -14.30 8.37 16.44
CA TYR A 134 -13.24 7.52 15.88
C TYR A 134 -11.98 8.32 15.49
N PRO A 135 -12.08 9.46 14.78
CA PRO A 135 -10.93 10.27 14.40
C PRO A 135 -10.15 10.81 15.61
N THR A 136 -10.87 11.34 16.60
CA THR A 136 -10.26 11.90 17.81
C THR A 136 -9.60 10.81 18.66
N PHE A 137 -10.23 9.65 18.77
CA PHE A 137 -9.69 8.52 19.51
C PHE A 137 -8.34 8.08 18.93
N TYR A 138 -8.27 7.78 17.64
CA TYR A 138 -7.02 7.31 17.03
C TYR A 138 -6.02 8.42 16.73
N GLY A 139 -6.41 9.67 16.75
CA GLY A 139 -5.49 10.80 16.75
C GLY A 139 -4.66 10.90 18.04
N LYS A 140 -5.19 10.37 19.15
CA LYS A 140 -4.55 10.42 20.48
C LYS A 140 -3.98 9.07 20.94
N VAL A 141 -4.64 7.97 20.60
CA VAL A 141 -4.36 6.63 21.11
C VAL A 141 -3.61 5.79 20.07
N LYS A 142 -2.63 5.02 20.52
CA LYS A 142 -1.93 4.03 19.69
C LYS A 142 -2.87 2.93 19.22
N ALA A 143 -2.88 2.67 17.94
CA ALA A 143 -3.61 1.54 17.37
C ALA A 143 -2.87 0.21 17.63
N LYS A 144 -3.65 -0.90 17.71
CA LYS A 144 -3.08 -2.25 17.76
C LYS A 144 -2.24 -2.50 16.49
N GLY A 145 -1.04 -3.00 16.66
CA GLY A 145 -0.09 -3.23 15.55
C GLY A 145 0.73 -2.02 15.12
N GLN A 146 0.50 -0.84 15.71
CA GLN A 146 1.37 0.31 15.51
C GLN A 146 2.75 0.07 16.14
N CYS A 147 3.80 0.60 15.51
CA CYS A 147 5.18 0.47 15.99
C CYS A 147 5.29 0.83 17.48
N LYS A 148 5.98 0.00 18.27
CA LYS A 148 6.16 0.22 19.73
C LYS A 148 6.81 1.59 20.04
N LYS A 149 7.63 2.10 19.12
CA LYS A 149 8.32 3.40 19.24
C LYS A 149 7.45 4.60 18.84
N ALA A 150 6.23 4.40 18.30
CA ALA A 150 5.36 5.50 17.94
C ALA A 150 4.93 6.26 19.22
N THR A 151 5.14 7.55 19.26
CA THR A 151 4.79 8.43 20.38
C THR A 151 3.42 9.10 20.20
N LYS A 152 2.92 9.12 18.96
CA LYS A 152 1.67 9.78 18.58
C LYS A 152 0.64 8.75 18.08
N GLY A 153 -0.61 9.15 18.03
CA GLY A 153 -1.69 8.40 17.37
C GLY A 153 -1.48 8.22 15.87
N LEU A 154 -2.52 7.81 15.17
CA LEU A 154 -2.47 7.61 13.71
C LEU A 154 -2.44 8.96 12.97
N SER A 155 -1.82 8.95 11.78
CA SER A 155 -1.85 10.12 10.90
C SER A 155 -3.25 10.39 10.35
N VAL A 156 -3.54 11.65 10.02
CA VAL A 156 -4.82 12.07 9.40
C VAL A 156 -5.13 11.25 8.15
N SER A 157 -4.15 10.99 7.30
CA SER A 157 -4.31 10.17 6.10
C SER A 157 -4.74 8.73 6.42
N THR A 158 -4.16 8.12 7.45
CA THR A 158 -4.52 6.76 7.91
C THR A 158 -5.95 6.75 8.46
N ILE A 159 -6.31 7.72 9.30
CA ILE A 159 -7.65 7.86 9.87
C ILE A 159 -8.68 8.04 8.74
N ASN A 160 -8.42 8.91 7.78
CA ASN A 160 -9.31 9.13 6.63
C ASN A 160 -9.49 7.87 5.76
N SER A 161 -8.44 7.07 5.66
CA SER A 161 -8.51 5.78 4.98
C SER A 161 -9.36 4.76 5.75
N ASP A 162 -9.29 4.76 7.07
CA ASP A 162 -10.15 3.93 7.92
C ASP A 162 -11.61 4.39 7.83
N ILE A 163 -11.88 5.69 7.84
CA ILE A 163 -13.23 6.25 7.63
C ILE A 163 -13.82 5.78 6.30
N THR A 164 -13.01 5.78 5.23
CA THR A 164 -13.45 5.25 3.94
C THR A 164 -13.84 3.76 4.06
N THR A 165 -13.05 2.97 4.78
CA THR A 165 -13.36 1.55 5.03
C THR A 165 -14.63 1.37 5.88
N ILE A 166 -14.83 2.19 6.92
CA ILE A 166 -16.03 2.16 7.75
C ILE A 166 -17.26 2.46 6.89
N ASN A 167 -17.22 3.54 6.10
CA ASN A 167 -18.33 3.92 5.23
C ASN A 167 -18.67 2.83 4.21
N GLU A 168 -17.66 2.18 3.64
CA GLU A 168 -17.88 1.09 2.68
C GLU A 168 -18.47 -0.16 3.35
N LEU A 169 -17.99 -0.53 4.54
CA LEU A 169 -18.52 -1.60 5.36
C LEU A 169 -20.00 -1.34 5.73
N MET A 170 -20.32 -0.13 6.19
CA MET A 170 -21.69 0.24 6.57
C MET A 170 -22.62 0.26 5.36
N ASN A 171 -22.18 0.81 4.22
CA ASN A 171 -22.94 0.75 2.97
C ASN A 171 -23.23 -0.69 2.52
N TRP A 172 -22.25 -1.58 2.65
CA TRP A 172 -22.43 -2.99 2.34
C TRP A 172 -23.47 -3.65 3.31
N MET A 173 -23.41 -3.31 4.61
CA MET A 173 -24.36 -3.79 5.61
C MET A 173 -25.79 -3.30 5.33
N VAL A 174 -25.95 -2.04 4.90
CA VAL A 174 -27.25 -1.49 4.49
C VAL A 174 -27.79 -2.23 3.27
N LYS A 175 -26.98 -2.43 2.22
CA LYS A 175 -27.39 -3.18 1.02
C LYS A 175 -27.79 -4.62 1.31
N ARG A 176 -27.27 -5.22 2.37
CA ARG A 176 -27.60 -6.58 2.83
C ARG A 176 -28.73 -6.62 3.86
N ASN A 177 -29.35 -5.48 4.17
CA ASN A 177 -30.37 -5.34 5.21
C ASN A 177 -29.90 -5.79 6.61
N TYR A 178 -28.62 -5.67 6.90
CA TYR A 178 -28.05 -5.89 8.24
C TYR A 178 -28.13 -4.63 9.10
N LEU A 179 -28.02 -3.46 8.47
CA LEU A 179 -28.08 -2.13 9.09
C LEU A 179 -29.21 -1.33 8.45
N ASP A 180 -29.99 -0.62 9.27
CA ASP A 180 -30.97 0.35 8.78
C ASP A 180 -30.26 1.56 8.19
N ALA A 181 -30.71 2.03 7.02
CA ALA A 181 -30.15 3.21 6.37
C ALA A 181 -30.22 4.47 7.27
N ASN A 182 -31.24 4.60 8.12
CA ASN A 182 -31.37 5.68 9.08
C ASN A 182 -30.35 5.61 10.23
N SER A 183 -29.76 4.44 10.46
CA SER A 183 -28.72 4.22 11.47
C SER A 183 -27.30 4.35 10.88
N PHE A 184 -27.16 4.75 9.62
CA PHE A 184 -25.86 4.91 8.97
C PHE A 184 -25.01 5.95 9.70
N PRO A 185 -23.77 5.57 10.14
CA PRO A 185 -22.91 6.49 10.87
C PRO A 185 -22.47 7.68 10.00
N LEU A 186 -22.59 8.88 10.51
CA LEU A 186 -22.10 10.09 9.87
C LEU A 186 -20.69 10.41 10.36
N ILE A 187 -19.68 10.04 9.56
CA ILE A 187 -18.29 10.27 9.90
C ILE A 187 -17.67 11.20 8.87
N THR A 188 -17.27 12.38 9.34
CA THR A 188 -16.59 13.36 8.49
C THR A 188 -15.10 13.06 8.43
N LYS A 189 -14.54 13.07 7.22
CA LYS A 189 -13.08 12.99 7.04
C LYS A 189 -12.42 14.22 7.66
N LEU A 190 -11.32 14.00 8.35
CA LEU A 190 -10.50 15.08 8.87
C LEU A 190 -9.94 15.91 7.71
N ARG A 191 -9.99 17.22 7.84
CA ARG A 191 -9.25 18.08 6.91
C ARG A 191 -7.76 17.77 7.07
N GLN A 192 -7.15 17.30 6.00
CA GLN A 192 -5.71 17.30 5.92
C GLN A 192 -5.32 18.77 5.79
N ALA A 193 -4.68 19.33 6.81
CA ALA A 193 -4.01 20.59 6.62
C ALA A 193 -3.13 20.39 5.36
N LYS A 194 -3.18 21.34 4.44
CA LYS A 194 -2.17 21.45 3.37
C LYS A 194 -0.82 21.88 3.98
N GLU A 195 -0.46 21.33 5.15
CA GLU A 195 0.92 21.27 5.54
C GLU A 195 1.57 20.49 4.43
N CYS A 196 2.38 21.20 3.71
CA CYS A 196 3.09 20.69 2.56
C CYS A 196 3.63 19.30 2.89
N SER A 197 3.03 18.28 2.29
CA SER A 197 3.49 16.90 2.38
C SER A 197 4.86 16.71 1.69
N ASP A 198 5.57 17.82 1.47
CA ASP A 198 6.89 17.87 0.87
C ASP A 198 7.91 17.07 1.67
N ASP A 199 7.64 16.84 2.97
CA ASP A 199 8.60 16.17 3.85
C ASP A 199 8.48 14.65 3.90
N ALA A 200 7.43 14.06 3.31
CA ALA A 200 7.29 12.59 3.35
C ALA A 200 8.37 11.85 2.55
N ASN A 201 8.80 12.42 1.41
CA ASN A 201 9.83 11.86 0.54
C ASN A 201 10.58 13.01 -0.16
N PRO A 202 11.42 13.77 0.55
CA PRO A 202 12.14 14.89 -0.02
C PRO A 202 13.05 14.43 -1.15
N ALA A 203 13.25 15.29 -2.16
CA ALA A 203 14.27 15.09 -3.17
C ALA A 203 15.63 15.49 -2.61
N PHE A 204 16.69 14.79 -3.02
CA PHE A 204 18.06 15.31 -2.89
C PHE A 204 18.24 16.51 -3.81
N LEU A 205 18.76 17.61 -3.28
CA LEU A 205 19.25 18.69 -4.11
C LEU A 205 20.52 18.23 -4.86
N PRO A 206 20.94 18.92 -5.94
CA PRO A 206 22.11 18.50 -6.70
C PRO A 206 23.35 18.25 -5.83
N GLU A 207 23.64 19.16 -4.90
CA GLU A 207 24.81 19.06 -4.01
C GLU A 207 24.67 17.92 -2.97
N GLU A 208 23.44 17.69 -2.48
CA GLU A 208 23.14 16.56 -1.58
C GLU A 208 23.30 15.22 -2.33
N TRP A 209 22.89 15.19 -3.60
CA TRP A 209 23.04 14.02 -4.46
C TRP A 209 24.50 13.75 -4.80
N ASP A 210 25.30 14.80 -5.03
CA ASP A 210 26.75 14.67 -5.25
C ASP A 210 27.45 14.12 -4.01
N ALA A 211 27.08 14.57 -2.82
CA ALA A 211 27.56 14.01 -1.57
C ALA A 211 27.17 12.52 -1.40
N MET A 212 25.94 12.17 -1.78
CA MET A 212 25.48 10.77 -1.77
C MET A 212 26.29 9.91 -2.73
N LYS A 213 26.56 10.39 -3.96
CA LYS A 213 27.39 9.69 -4.95
C LYS A 213 28.81 9.46 -4.42
N LEU A 214 29.41 10.48 -3.83
CA LEU A 214 30.76 10.38 -3.26
C LEU A 214 30.82 9.36 -2.12
N CYS A 215 29.83 9.36 -1.22
CA CYS A 215 29.71 8.38 -0.15
C CYS A 215 29.59 6.95 -0.69
N MET A 216 28.72 6.76 -1.69
CA MET A 216 28.51 5.44 -2.31
C MET A 216 29.75 4.94 -3.05
N ASN A 217 30.49 5.80 -3.75
CA ASN A 217 31.74 5.43 -4.43
C ASN A 217 32.77 4.94 -3.41
N ARG A 218 33.02 5.70 -2.35
CA ARG A 218 33.93 5.27 -1.27
C ARG A 218 33.48 3.95 -0.66
N TRP A 219 32.20 3.81 -0.37
CA TRP A 219 31.66 2.60 0.24
C TRP A 219 31.84 1.34 -0.63
N VAL A 220 31.86 1.47 -1.96
CA VAL A 220 32.17 0.37 -2.88
C VAL A 220 33.67 0.13 -2.96
N GLU A 221 34.48 1.21 -3.05
CA GLU A 221 35.93 1.16 -3.17
C GLU A 221 36.62 0.57 -1.92
N ASP A 222 36.11 0.87 -0.72
CA ASP A 222 36.65 0.36 0.56
C ASP A 222 36.59 -1.19 0.69
N ASP A 223 35.91 -1.89 -0.24
CA ASP A 223 35.81 -3.35 -0.22
C ASP A 223 36.85 -4.04 -1.12
N ASP A 224 37.48 -3.31 -2.02
CA ASP A 224 38.50 -3.89 -2.92
C ASP A 224 39.78 -4.30 -2.15
N MET A 225 39.91 -3.86 -0.91
CA MET A 225 41.04 -4.18 -0.01
C MET A 225 40.88 -5.53 0.73
N GLU A 226 39.65 -6.05 0.86
CA GLU A 226 39.37 -7.36 1.47
C GLU A 226 38.86 -8.36 0.43
N ALA A 227 39.76 -8.86 -0.41
CA ALA A 227 39.44 -9.73 -1.57
C ALA A 227 38.81 -11.08 -1.23
N ASP A 228 38.60 -11.41 0.05
CA ASP A 228 38.18 -12.75 0.47
C ASP A 228 36.67 -13.02 0.45
N ASP A 229 35.81 -12.01 0.26
CA ASP A 229 34.34 -12.21 0.19
C ASP A 229 33.70 -11.62 -1.07
N ALA A 230 33.85 -12.33 -2.19
CA ALA A 230 33.24 -11.96 -3.49
C ALA A 230 31.73 -11.71 -3.39
N LEU A 231 31.04 -12.37 -2.47
CA LEU A 231 29.61 -12.20 -2.27
C LEU A 231 29.30 -10.87 -1.56
N LYS A 232 30.14 -10.48 -0.60
CA LYS A 232 29.97 -9.21 0.13
C LYS A 232 30.21 -8.03 -0.81
N SER A 233 31.28 -8.06 -1.59
CA SER A 233 31.58 -7.06 -2.63
C SER A 233 30.49 -7.00 -3.69
N TRP A 234 30.01 -8.15 -4.20
CA TRP A 234 28.90 -8.21 -5.12
C TRP A 234 27.63 -7.54 -4.55
N ARG A 235 27.30 -7.78 -3.27
CA ARG A 235 26.11 -7.17 -2.60
C ARG A 235 26.23 -5.66 -2.47
N LYS A 236 27.41 -5.14 -2.20
CA LYS A 236 27.61 -3.68 -2.15
C LYS A 236 27.38 -3.07 -3.53
N ARG A 237 28.02 -3.62 -4.58
CA ARG A 237 27.80 -3.18 -5.97
C ARG A 237 26.36 -3.35 -6.41
N TRP A 238 25.66 -4.39 -5.93
CA TRP A 238 24.24 -4.59 -6.19
C TRP A 238 23.38 -3.41 -5.67
N LEU A 239 23.61 -2.98 -4.43
CA LEU A 239 22.87 -1.85 -3.85
C LEU A 239 23.24 -0.54 -4.55
N TYR A 240 24.49 -0.31 -4.84
CA TYR A 240 24.97 0.82 -5.62
C TYR A 240 24.24 0.90 -6.97
N ASN A 241 24.27 -0.18 -7.73
CA ASN A 241 23.63 -0.26 -9.05
C ASN A 241 22.11 -0.07 -8.94
N TRP A 242 21.48 -0.63 -7.90
CA TRP A 242 20.05 -0.45 -7.66
C TRP A 242 19.69 1.02 -7.38
N ILE A 243 20.47 1.73 -6.58
CA ILE A 243 20.23 3.15 -6.26
C ILE A 243 20.37 4.02 -7.53
N PHE A 244 21.43 3.82 -8.30
CA PHE A 244 21.61 4.56 -9.55
C PHE A 244 20.57 4.20 -10.61
N PHE A 245 20.23 2.92 -10.74
CA PHE A 245 19.13 2.50 -11.61
C PHE A 245 17.83 3.20 -11.22
N MET A 246 17.47 3.20 -9.94
CA MET A 246 16.27 3.88 -9.43
C MET A 246 16.29 5.38 -9.73
N TYR A 247 17.41 6.03 -9.51
CA TYR A 247 17.58 7.45 -9.81
C TYR A 247 17.37 7.76 -11.31
N HIS A 248 17.91 6.95 -12.21
CA HIS A 248 17.76 7.15 -13.66
C HIS A 248 16.42 6.66 -14.21
N PHE A 249 15.84 5.64 -13.62
CA PHE A 249 14.54 5.09 -13.99
C PHE A 249 13.37 5.97 -13.54
N GLY A 250 13.48 6.60 -12.35
CA GLY A 250 12.44 7.45 -11.78
C GLY A 250 11.13 6.74 -11.42
N GLY A 251 11.05 5.42 -11.57
CA GLY A 251 9.89 4.60 -11.22
C GLY A 251 9.70 4.43 -9.71
N ARG A 252 8.67 3.69 -9.32
CA ARG A 252 8.44 3.35 -7.91
C ARG A 252 9.35 2.20 -7.48
N PRO A 253 9.82 2.14 -6.21
CA PRO A 253 10.71 1.07 -5.75
C PRO A 253 10.16 -0.35 -5.98
N HIS A 254 8.86 -0.55 -5.83
CA HIS A 254 8.23 -1.86 -6.10
C HIS A 254 8.15 -2.18 -7.60
N GLU A 255 8.07 -1.18 -8.48
CA GLU A 255 8.12 -1.38 -9.92
C GLU A 255 9.51 -1.90 -10.33
N ALA A 256 10.58 -1.25 -9.86
CA ALA A 256 11.94 -1.71 -10.11
C ALA A 256 12.19 -3.14 -9.60
N ARG A 257 11.69 -3.45 -8.40
CA ARG A 257 11.80 -4.81 -7.84
C ARG A 257 11.10 -5.86 -8.71
N ALA A 258 10.00 -5.51 -9.36
CA ALA A 258 9.22 -6.41 -10.20
C ALA A 258 9.79 -6.61 -11.61
N LEU A 259 10.81 -5.83 -12.02
CA LEU A 259 11.39 -5.91 -13.36
C LEU A 259 12.07 -7.26 -13.59
N ARG A 260 11.89 -7.74 -14.80
CA ARG A 260 12.52 -8.93 -15.35
C ARG A 260 13.58 -8.55 -16.39
N PHE A 261 14.50 -9.45 -16.66
CA PHE A 261 15.54 -9.24 -17.68
C PHE A 261 14.93 -8.90 -19.06
N GLY A 262 13.84 -9.56 -19.43
CA GLY A 262 13.11 -9.31 -20.69
C GLY A 262 12.35 -7.99 -20.77
N ASP A 263 12.24 -7.23 -19.67
CA ASP A 263 11.60 -5.91 -19.66
C ASP A 263 12.53 -4.79 -20.11
N LEU A 264 13.81 -5.09 -20.28
CA LEU A 264 14.84 -4.13 -20.61
C LEU A 264 15.26 -4.23 -22.07
N LYS A 265 15.41 -3.07 -22.72
CA LYS A 265 16.00 -2.96 -24.06
C LYS A 265 16.99 -1.82 -24.11
N ILE A 266 18.11 -2.04 -24.77
CA ILE A 266 19.11 -1.01 -25.06
C ILE A 266 19.08 -0.74 -26.55
N GLN A 267 19.15 0.53 -26.92
CA GLN A 267 19.26 0.99 -28.30
C GLN A 267 20.44 1.96 -28.39
N THR A 268 21.35 1.68 -29.28
CA THR A 268 22.42 2.65 -29.63
C THR A 268 21.84 3.71 -30.54
N MET A 269 21.97 4.96 -30.14
CA MET A 269 21.56 6.13 -30.91
C MET A 269 22.63 6.46 -31.99
N PRO A 270 22.26 7.22 -33.04
CA PRO A 270 23.21 7.60 -34.09
C PRO A 270 24.45 8.35 -33.58
N ASP A 271 24.34 9.03 -32.45
CA ASP A 271 25.45 9.75 -31.79
C ASP A 271 26.27 8.85 -30.82
N GLY A 272 26.06 7.53 -30.86
CA GLY A 272 26.77 6.56 -30.04
C GLY A 272 26.26 6.46 -28.59
N ARG A 273 25.32 7.31 -28.16
CA ARG A 273 24.72 7.22 -26.80
C ARG A 273 23.81 6.01 -26.69
N LEU A 274 23.82 5.38 -25.52
CA LEU A 274 22.94 4.28 -25.21
C LEU A 274 21.62 4.81 -24.63
N LYS A 275 20.51 4.51 -25.30
CA LYS A 275 19.17 4.75 -24.81
C LYS A 275 18.59 3.46 -24.25
N GLY A 276 18.16 3.52 -23.02
CA GLY A 276 17.51 2.41 -22.34
C GLY A 276 15.99 2.54 -22.36
N MET A 277 15.31 1.45 -22.56
CA MET A 277 13.85 1.35 -22.48
C MET A 277 13.49 0.27 -21.46
N VAL A 278 12.62 0.64 -20.52
CA VAL A 278 12.15 -0.21 -19.43
C VAL A 278 10.64 -0.39 -19.58
N ARG A 279 10.21 -1.60 -19.89
CA ARG A 279 8.78 -1.95 -19.95
C ARG A 279 8.25 -2.18 -18.54
N VAL A 280 7.41 -1.27 -18.05
CA VAL A 280 6.79 -1.37 -16.74
C VAL A 280 5.43 -2.03 -16.88
N ALA A 281 5.25 -3.18 -16.21
CA ALA A 281 3.96 -3.86 -16.15
C ALA A 281 2.93 -3.02 -15.39
N PRO A 282 1.61 -3.18 -15.64
CA PRO A 282 0.57 -2.51 -14.90
C PRO A 282 0.73 -2.83 -13.41
N SER A 283 1.07 -1.83 -12.62
CA SER A 283 1.12 -1.94 -11.16
C SER A 283 -0.20 -1.52 -10.54
N THR A 284 -0.31 -1.64 -9.21
CA THR A 284 -1.51 -1.26 -8.45
C THR A 284 -2.01 0.16 -8.69
N LYS A 285 -1.18 1.06 -9.18
CA LYS A 285 -1.50 2.49 -9.34
C LYS A 285 -1.10 3.07 -10.71
N GLY A 286 -0.61 2.26 -11.64
CA GLY A 286 -0.10 2.76 -12.91
C GLY A 286 -0.54 1.92 -14.10
N SER A 287 -0.75 2.58 -15.25
CA SER A 287 -0.94 1.93 -16.53
C SER A 287 0.36 1.31 -17.03
N LYS A 288 0.25 0.34 -17.94
CA LYS A 288 1.39 -0.16 -18.71
C LYS A 288 2.08 1.01 -19.41
N ARG A 289 3.40 1.14 -19.21
CA ARG A 289 4.22 2.18 -19.85
C ARG A 289 5.59 1.66 -20.22
N THR A 290 6.24 2.38 -21.10
CA THR A 290 7.66 2.21 -21.37
C THR A 290 8.39 3.45 -20.85
N ALA A 291 9.19 3.28 -19.79
CA ALA A 291 10.05 4.32 -19.29
C ALA A 291 11.36 4.38 -20.10
N VAL A 292 11.89 5.58 -20.27
CA VAL A 292 13.15 5.82 -20.96
C VAL A 292 14.19 6.30 -19.97
N MET A 293 15.41 5.77 -20.04
CA MET A 293 16.52 6.14 -19.18
C MET A 293 17.86 6.05 -19.94
N ASN A 294 18.94 6.40 -19.25
CA ASN A 294 20.29 6.20 -19.81
C ASN A 294 20.57 4.68 -19.90
N GLY A 295 20.88 4.21 -21.12
CA GLY A 295 21.12 2.81 -21.40
C GLY A 295 22.33 2.22 -20.68
N TYR A 296 23.33 3.06 -20.33
CA TYR A 296 24.49 2.66 -19.54
C TYR A 296 24.09 1.94 -18.24
N TRP A 297 23.08 2.46 -17.53
CA TRP A 297 22.63 1.85 -16.28
C TRP A 297 21.87 0.54 -16.47
N ILE A 298 21.23 0.36 -17.64
CA ILE A 298 20.64 -0.95 -18.00
C ILE A 298 21.76 -1.96 -18.24
N ASP A 299 22.75 -1.59 -19.03
CA ASP A 299 23.90 -2.46 -19.30
C ASP A 299 24.65 -2.85 -18.04
N THR A 300 24.87 -1.88 -17.14
CA THR A 300 25.51 -2.13 -15.83
C THR A 300 24.74 -3.12 -14.98
N VAL A 301 23.42 -2.94 -14.83
CA VAL A 301 22.63 -3.88 -14.01
C VAL A 301 22.48 -5.25 -14.66
N GLN A 302 22.43 -5.33 -15.98
CA GLN A 302 22.45 -6.60 -16.70
C GLN A 302 23.77 -7.36 -16.51
N SER A 303 24.89 -6.67 -16.67
CA SER A 303 26.22 -7.23 -16.44
C SER A 303 26.38 -7.76 -15.02
N HIS A 304 25.91 -6.98 -14.04
CA HIS A 304 25.91 -7.37 -12.63
C HIS A 304 25.00 -8.58 -12.35
N LEU A 305 23.85 -8.68 -13.05
CA LEU A 305 22.99 -9.84 -12.97
C LEU A 305 23.70 -11.13 -13.43
N PHE A 306 24.47 -11.05 -14.54
CA PHE A 306 25.25 -12.22 -15.01
C PHE A 306 26.29 -12.66 -13.98
N GLU A 307 26.95 -11.74 -13.28
CA GLU A 307 27.86 -12.07 -12.18
C GLU A 307 27.10 -12.74 -11.02
N GLY A 308 25.93 -12.21 -10.64
CA GLY A 308 25.08 -12.78 -9.60
C GLY A 308 24.64 -14.21 -9.93
N VAL A 309 24.30 -14.47 -11.19
CA VAL A 309 23.96 -15.82 -11.66
C VAL A 309 25.14 -16.78 -11.53
N LYS A 310 26.36 -16.35 -11.84
CA LYS A 310 27.57 -17.16 -11.66
C LYS A 310 27.79 -17.52 -10.19
N LEU A 311 27.70 -16.54 -9.29
CA LEU A 311 27.84 -16.76 -7.85
C LEU A 311 26.76 -17.69 -7.31
N ARG A 312 25.52 -17.51 -7.73
CA ARG A 312 24.42 -18.41 -7.36
C ARG A 312 24.67 -19.84 -7.84
N ASN A 313 25.07 -20.01 -9.09
CA ASN A 313 25.36 -21.33 -9.64
C ASN A 313 26.50 -22.03 -8.89
N GLN A 314 27.49 -21.30 -8.41
CA GLN A 314 28.54 -21.88 -7.57
C GLN A 314 27.97 -22.42 -6.27
N GLN A 315 27.14 -21.65 -5.56
CA GLN A 315 26.48 -22.11 -4.33
C GLN A 315 25.57 -23.33 -4.56
N ILE A 316 24.85 -23.35 -5.71
CA ILE A 316 24.03 -24.51 -6.09
C ILE A 316 24.89 -25.74 -6.34
N LYS A 317 26.06 -25.59 -6.99
CA LYS A 317 27.01 -26.72 -7.20
C LYS A 317 27.49 -27.25 -5.87
N ASP A 318 27.91 -26.38 -4.95
CA ASP A 318 28.37 -26.74 -3.62
C ASP A 318 27.27 -27.49 -2.84
N HIS A 319 26.04 -26.98 -2.88
CA HIS A 319 24.87 -27.64 -2.32
C HIS A 319 24.64 -29.03 -2.96
N ASN A 320 24.61 -29.12 -4.28
CA ASN A 320 24.39 -30.38 -5.00
C ASN A 320 25.48 -31.43 -4.70
N GLN A 321 26.70 -30.98 -4.45
CA GLN A 321 27.79 -31.85 -4.01
C GLN A 321 27.53 -32.39 -2.59
N LEU A 322 27.08 -31.55 -1.66
CA LEU A 322 26.69 -31.99 -0.32
C LEU A 322 25.51 -32.97 -0.34
N VAL A 323 24.55 -32.77 -1.26
CA VAL A 323 23.45 -33.72 -1.49
C VAL A 323 23.98 -35.05 -1.99
N ALA A 324 24.91 -35.05 -2.98
CA ALA A 324 25.46 -36.24 -3.57
C ALA A 324 26.30 -37.07 -2.58
N THR A 325 27.01 -36.41 -1.66
CA THR A 325 27.83 -37.08 -0.63
C THR A 325 27.02 -37.51 0.60
N GLY A 326 25.73 -37.19 0.65
CA GLY A 326 24.88 -37.49 1.81
C GLY A 326 25.17 -36.65 3.05
N ALA A 327 26.07 -35.65 2.95
CA ALA A 327 26.46 -34.77 4.05
C ALA A 327 25.30 -33.86 4.54
N ILE A 328 24.27 -33.68 3.71
CA ILE A 328 23.07 -32.89 4.04
C ILE A 328 22.15 -33.56 5.06
N LYS A 329 22.26 -34.85 5.33
CA LYS A 329 21.37 -35.57 6.28
C LYS A 329 21.30 -34.94 7.68
N ASN A 330 22.34 -34.20 8.07
CA ASN A 330 22.42 -33.54 9.37
C ASN A 330 21.91 -32.07 9.36
N TYR A 331 21.64 -31.52 8.19
CA TYR A 331 21.11 -30.18 8.06
C TYR A 331 19.60 -30.26 7.78
N ARG A 332 18.77 -29.63 8.58
CA ARG A 332 17.31 -29.56 8.40
C ARG A 332 16.93 -28.61 7.25
N TRP A 333 17.40 -28.94 6.05
CA TRP A 333 17.08 -28.19 4.84
C TRP A 333 15.78 -28.73 4.24
N ARG A 334 14.90 -27.85 3.78
CA ARG A 334 13.68 -28.27 3.09
C ARG A 334 13.94 -28.97 1.76
N HIS A 335 14.99 -28.60 1.07
CA HIS A 335 15.40 -29.27 -0.18
C HIS A 335 16.53 -30.25 0.08
N GLN A 336 16.17 -31.51 0.23
CA GLN A 336 17.15 -32.63 0.24
C GLN A 336 17.53 -33.06 -1.19
N GLY A 337 16.95 -32.42 -2.21
CA GLY A 337 17.15 -32.74 -3.62
C GLY A 337 18.17 -31.86 -4.31
N ARG A 338 18.62 -32.30 -5.49
CA ARG A 338 19.46 -31.51 -6.38
C ARG A 338 18.68 -30.32 -6.93
N ILE A 339 19.34 -29.17 -7.04
CA ILE A 339 18.78 -27.94 -7.55
C ILE A 339 19.33 -27.70 -8.96
N PRO A 340 18.48 -27.35 -9.95
CA PRO A 340 18.95 -27.03 -11.29
C PRO A 340 19.75 -25.74 -11.31
N LEU A 341 20.79 -25.70 -12.14
CA LEU A 341 21.57 -24.50 -12.37
C LEU A 341 20.80 -23.54 -13.29
N LEU A 342 20.92 -22.26 -13.01
CA LEU A 342 20.50 -21.20 -13.93
C LEU A 342 21.67 -20.88 -14.84
N LEU A 343 21.71 -21.46 -16.05
CA LEU A 343 22.87 -21.34 -16.95
C LEU A 343 23.08 -19.89 -17.42
N LYS A 344 22.00 -19.19 -17.75
CA LYS A 344 21.98 -17.77 -18.15
C LYS A 344 20.66 -17.14 -17.77
N PRO A 345 20.61 -15.80 -17.56
CA PRO A 345 19.35 -15.10 -17.42
C PRO A 345 18.45 -15.29 -18.64
N ASP A 346 17.19 -15.59 -18.42
CA ASP A 346 16.13 -15.60 -19.41
C ASP A 346 15.24 -14.36 -19.27
N LYS A 347 14.22 -14.23 -20.13
CA LYS A 347 13.31 -13.09 -20.11
C LYS A 347 12.56 -12.93 -18.78
N ASP A 348 12.33 -14.01 -18.05
CA ASP A 348 11.55 -14.06 -16.82
C ASP A 348 12.44 -13.97 -15.56
N THR A 349 13.75 -13.98 -15.73
CA THR A 349 14.71 -13.84 -14.63
C THR A 349 14.56 -12.46 -13.98
N PRO A 350 14.38 -12.37 -12.64
CA PRO A 350 14.33 -11.09 -11.93
C PRO A 350 15.60 -10.26 -12.17
N LEU A 351 15.43 -8.98 -12.52
CA LEU A 351 16.57 -8.10 -12.79
C LEU A 351 17.47 -7.94 -11.55
N PHE A 352 16.84 -7.81 -10.38
CA PHE A 352 17.53 -7.65 -9.10
C PHE A 352 17.48 -8.96 -8.31
N LEU A 353 18.01 -10.01 -8.92
CA LEU A 353 18.13 -11.35 -8.34
C LEU A 353 18.92 -11.29 -7.03
N ASN A 354 18.43 -12.00 -6.01
CA ASN A 354 19.22 -12.29 -4.83
C ASN A 354 20.13 -13.50 -5.14
N PRO A 355 21.44 -13.37 -5.17
CA PRO A 355 22.35 -14.48 -5.48
C PRO A 355 22.44 -15.46 -4.32
N LEU A 356 21.97 -15.07 -3.13
CA LEU A 356 21.90 -15.98 -2.02
C LEU A 356 20.80 -17.00 -2.26
N PHE A 357 21.21 -18.21 -2.38
CA PHE A 357 20.38 -19.34 -2.09
C PHE A 357 20.00 -19.24 -0.61
N HIS A 358 18.74 -18.93 -0.31
CA HIS A 358 18.29 -18.87 1.08
C HIS A 358 18.38 -20.26 1.69
N ILE A 359 19.46 -20.48 2.37
CA ILE A 359 19.54 -21.44 3.46
C ILE A 359 18.53 -20.93 4.49
N ILE A 360 17.33 -21.52 4.52
CA ILE A 360 16.30 -21.15 5.48
C ILE A 360 16.83 -21.57 6.85
N ASN A 361 17.39 -20.62 7.58
CA ASN A 361 17.79 -20.83 8.96
C ASN A 361 16.51 -21.10 9.79
N LYS A 362 16.62 -22.07 10.72
CA LYS A 362 15.55 -22.48 11.66
C LYS A 362 14.88 -21.32 12.42
N GLU A 363 15.54 -20.18 12.48
CA GLU A 363 15.07 -18.98 13.21
C GLU A 363 14.02 -18.17 12.48
N ASP A 364 13.87 -18.33 11.17
CA ASP A 364 12.85 -17.61 10.42
C ASP A 364 11.52 -18.38 10.31
N LYS A 365 10.86 -18.51 11.47
CA LYS A 365 9.55 -19.18 11.61
C LYS A 365 8.44 -18.55 10.75
N ARG A 366 8.59 -17.29 10.27
CA ARG A 366 7.61 -16.63 9.41
C ARG A 366 7.70 -17.10 7.97
N SER A 367 8.91 -17.20 7.46
CA SER A 367 9.17 -17.75 6.11
C SER A 367 8.74 -19.21 6.02
N MET A 368 9.01 -20.02 7.06
CA MET A 368 8.62 -21.42 7.13
C MET A 368 7.11 -21.65 7.01
N ARG A 369 6.28 -20.85 7.71
CA ARG A 369 4.81 -21.01 7.68
C ARG A 369 4.21 -20.67 6.30
N LYS A 370 4.82 -19.74 5.58
CA LYS A 370 4.37 -19.36 4.23
C LYS A 370 4.68 -20.46 3.22
N PHE A 371 5.82 -21.12 3.38
CA PHE A 371 6.22 -22.26 2.54
C PHE A 371 5.44 -23.56 2.81
N GLU A 372 4.97 -23.80 4.06
CA GLU A 372 4.19 -24.99 4.42
C GLU A 372 2.76 -25.00 3.87
N ALA A 373 2.24 -23.80 3.54
CA ALA A 373 0.88 -23.63 3.04
C ALA A 373 0.76 -23.71 1.52
N ASP A 374 1.88 -23.70 0.77
CA ASP A 374 1.86 -23.57 -0.69
C ASP A 374 2.57 -24.75 -1.35
N GLU A 375 1.77 -25.66 -1.95
CA GLU A 375 2.28 -26.82 -2.72
C GLU A 375 2.91 -26.41 -4.06
N ARG A 376 2.82 -25.12 -4.47
CA ARG A 376 3.37 -24.57 -5.72
C ARG A 376 4.82 -24.11 -5.56
N LEU A 377 5.72 -25.04 -5.38
CA LEU A 377 7.16 -24.79 -5.19
C LEU A 377 7.82 -23.99 -6.32
N ASP A 378 7.34 -24.07 -7.54
CA ASP A 378 7.97 -23.44 -8.70
C ASP A 378 7.63 -21.92 -8.83
N GLU A 379 6.44 -21.50 -8.46
CA GLU A 379 6.06 -20.06 -8.45
C GLU A 379 6.66 -19.30 -7.28
N VAL A 380 6.77 -19.94 -6.11
CA VAL A 380 7.36 -19.35 -4.89
C VAL A 380 8.87 -19.11 -5.04
N ARG A 381 9.53 -19.84 -5.90
CA ARG A 381 10.98 -19.79 -6.14
C ARG A 381 11.50 -18.41 -6.53
N TRP A 382 10.77 -17.67 -7.36
CA TRP A 382 11.19 -16.35 -7.85
C TRP A 382 10.92 -15.23 -6.86
N GLU A 383 9.87 -15.29 -6.05
CA GLU A 383 9.62 -14.31 -4.98
C GLU A 383 10.68 -14.33 -3.89
N VAL A 384 11.22 -15.52 -3.57
CA VAL A 384 12.27 -15.69 -2.57
C VAL A 384 13.63 -15.21 -3.11
N ASP A 385 13.82 -15.22 -4.41
CA ASP A 385 15.06 -14.85 -5.07
C ASP A 385 15.24 -13.34 -5.28
N VAL A 386 14.27 -12.52 -4.91
CA VAL A 386 14.34 -11.06 -5.01
C VAL A 386 14.55 -10.43 -3.63
N VAL A 387 15.54 -9.54 -3.51
CA VAL A 387 15.81 -8.82 -2.25
C VAL A 387 14.59 -8.03 -1.81
N SER A 388 14.22 -8.14 -0.54
CA SER A 388 13.05 -7.42 -0.01
C SER A 388 13.31 -5.91 0.05
N LEU A 389 12.26 -5.11 -0.18
CA LEU A 389 12.36 -3.64 -0.05
C LEU A 389 12.74 -3.20 1.37
N GLU A 390 12.44 -4.01 2.38
CA GLU A 390 12.82 -3.73 3.76
C GLU A 390 14.33 -3.83 3.96
N GLN A 391 14.95 -4.88 3.41
CA GLN A 391 16.41 -5.05 3.42
C GLN A 391 17.13 -3.94 2.64
N ILE A 392 16.60 -3.56 1.47
CA ILE A 392 17.12 -2.45 0.69
C ILE A 392 17.03 -1.16 1.50
N ARG A 393 15.87 -0.87 2.10
CA ARG A 393 15.63 0.33 2.90
C ARG A 393 16.59 0.45 4.07
N ALA A 394 16.82 -0.64 4.81
CA ALA A 394 17.70 -0.63 5.96
C ALA A 394 19.13 -0.21 5.59
N LYS A 395 19.68 -0.80 4.52
CA LYS A 395 21.04 -0.47 4.05
C LYS A 395 21.12 0.91 3.39
N TYR A 396 20.11 1.28 2.59
CA TYR A 396 20.02 2.61 1.98
C TYR A 396 20.02 3.71 3.05
N GLN A 397 19.30 3.51 4.17
CA GLN A 397 19.23 4.50 5.24
C GLN A 397 20.60 4.74 5.88
N VAL A 398 21.41 3.69 6.07
CA VAL A 398 22.78 3.82 6.58
C VAL A 398 23.62 4.70 5.67
N LEU A 399 23.59 4.47 4.36
CA LEU A 399 24.33 5.27 3.38
C LEU A 399 23.86 6.73 3.34
N VAL A 400 22.55 6.96 3.42
CA VAL A 400 21.98 8.31 3.48
C VAL A 400 22.44 9.04 4.74
N ASP A 401 22.38 8.38 5.89
CA ASP A 401 22.76 8.99 7.18
C ASP A 401 24.25 9.35 7.17
N GLU A 402 25.10 8.51 6.61
CA GLU A 402 26.54 8.76 6.45
C GLU A 402 26.81 9.92 5.49
N ALA A 403 26.21 9.90 4.29
CA ALA A 403 26.36 10.93 3.27
C ALA A 403 25.91 12.29 3.81
N MET A 404 24.74 12.37 4.42
CA MET A 404 24.18 13.61 4.94
C MET A 404 24.95 14.13 6.17
N THR A 405 25.43 13.24 7.02
CA THR A 405 26.31 13.64 8.15
C THR A 405 27.59 14.25 7.62
N SER A 406 28.21 13.66 6.60
CA SER A 406 29.40 14.21 5.95
C SER A 406 29.12 15.55 5.26
N PHE A 407 27.99 15.66 4.54
CA PHE A 407 27.61 16.86 3.81
C PHE A 407 27.34 18.07 4.71
N PHE A 408 26.70 17.83 5.88
CA PHE A 408 26.37 18.90 6.84
C PHE A 408 27.48 19.17 7.86
N LYS A 409 28.60 18.47 7.79
CA LYS A 409 29.73 18.70 8.70
C LYS A 409 30.28 20.13 8.50
N GLY A 410 30.15 20.98 9.53
CA GLY A 410 30.58 22.38 9.47
C GLY A 410 29.59 23.35 8.83
N LYS A 411 28.40 22.91 8.45
CA LYS A 411 27.30 23.76 7.98
C LYS A 411 26.25 23.89 9.09
N GLU A 412 25.64 25.08 9.23
CA GLU A 412 24.47 25.22 10.09
C GLU A 412 23.36 24.31 9.54
N ARG A 413 22.95 23.33 10.34
CA ARG A 413 21.76 22.55 10.03
C ARG A 413 20.57 23.49 10.13
N GLY A 414 19.94 23.82 9.02
CA GLY A 414 18.56 24.28 9.04
C GLY A 414 17.73 23.29 9.87
N THR A 415 16.81 23.80 10.67
CA THR A 415 16.05 23.11 11.72
C THR A 415 15.25 21.88 11.26
N GLU A 416 15.23 21.55 10.00
CA GLU A 416 14.48 20.42 9.42
C GLU A 416 15.43 19.32 8.93
N SER A 417 15.55 18.26 9.72
CA SER A 417 16.24 17.04 9.27
C SER A 417 15.37 16.34 8.22
N LYS A 418 15.67 16.55 6.94
CA LYS A 418 15.03 15.82 5.83
C LYS A 418 15.22 14.31 6.02
N ARG A 419 14.14 13.56 6.00
CA ARG A 419 14.18 12.10 6.07
C ARG A 419 14.09 11.51 4.67
N PHE A 420 15.22 11.25 4.03
CA PHE A 420 15.25 10.60 2.73
C PHE A 420 14.80 9.13 2.82
N THR A 421 13.97 8.71 1.89
CA THR A 421 13.44 7.35 1.76
C THR A 421 13.79 6.77 0.39
N LEU A 422 13.46 5.50 0.13
CA LEU A 422 13.63 4.94 -1.22
C LEU A 422 12.80 5.70 -2.29
N TYR A 423 11.67 6.30 -1.89
CA TYR A 423 10.88 7.16 -2.78
C TYR A 423 11.57 8.50 -3.09
N SER A 424 12.50 8.93 -2.23
CA SER A 424 13.29 10.14 -2.49
C SER A 424 14.13 10.05 -3.76
N LEU A 425 14.55 8.84 -4.16
CA LEU A 425 15.23 8.63 -5.44
C LEU A 425 14.34 9.01 -6.64
N ARG A 426 13.06 8.66 -6.58
CA ARG A 426 12.07 9.08 -7.59
C ARG A 426 11.82 10.59 -7.53
N SER A 427 11.67 11.15 -6.33
CA SER A 427 11.53 12.59 -6.15
C SER A 427 12.74 13.34 -6.71
N THR A 428 13.95 12.82 -6.46
CA THR A 428 15.22 13.38 -6.99
C THR A 428 15.26 13.32 -8.52
N HIS A 429 14.88 12.18 -9.11
CA HIS A 429 14.78 12.06 -10.58
C HIS A 429 13.89 13.14 -11.18
N ILE A 430 12.69 13.32 -10.62
CA ILE A 430 11.73 14.33 -11.10
C ILE A 430 12.30 15.73 -10.94
N THR A 431 12.80 16.04 -9.73
CA THR A 431 13.40 17.36 -9.41
C THR A 431 14.56 17.71 -10.34
N HIS A 432 15.52 16.79 -10.54
CA HIS A 432 16.67 17.06 -11.38
C HIS A 432 16.28 17.20 -12.87
N ASN A 433 15.30 16.45 -13.35
CA ASN A 433 14.79 16.63 -14.71
C ASN A 433 14.10 17.98 -14.89
N LEU A 434 13.32 18.45 -13.90
CA LEU A 434 12.71 19.78 -13.90
C LEU A 434 13.77 20.88 -13.89
N LEU A 435 14.80 20.77 -13.03
CA LEU A 435 15.93 21.70 -12.98
C LEU A 435 16.71 21.76 -14.29
N ASN A 436 16.74 20.66 -15.03
CA ASN A 436 17.35 20.57 -16.36
C ASN A 436 16.43 21.01 -17.51
N GLY A 437 15.24 21.56 -17.19
CA GLY A 437 14.31 22.11 -18.19
C GLY A 437 13.47 21.06 -18.92
N ALA A 438 13.39 19.82 -18.43
CA ALA A 438 12.53 18.82 -19.04
C ALA A 438 11.04 19.17 -18.85
N ARG A 439 10.23 18.93 -19.89
CA ARG A 439 8.80 19.23 -19.86
C ARG A 439 8.09 18.32 -18.85
N ILE A 440 7.22 18.88 -18.01
CA ILE A 440 6.48 18.17 -16.96
C ILE A 440 5.75 16.95 -17.52
N ARG A 441 5.08 17.10 -18.67
CA ARG A 441 4.38 15.99 -19.34
C ARG A 441 5.29 14.81 -19.66
N LEU A 442 6.48 15.05 -20.20
CA LEU A 442 7.44 13.99 -20.52
C LEU A 442 7.91 13.26 -19.26
N ILE A 443 8.15 14.02 -18.18
CA ILE A 443 8.51 13.44 -16.89
C ILE A 443 7.34 12.61 -16.36
N ALA A 444 6.11 13.14 -16.38
CA ALA A 444 4.91 12.47 -15.90
C ALA A 444 4.67 11.13 -16.60
N ASP A 445 4.74 11.12 -17.93
CA ASP A 445 4.61 9.93 -18.76
C ASP A 445 5.71 8.90 -18.43
N ASN A 446 6.95 9.35 -18.31
CA ASN A 446 8.10 8.50 -18.02
C ASN A 446 8.00 7.83 -16.64
N VAL A 447 7.71 8.61 -15.61
CA VAL A 447 7.65 8.11 -14.24
C VAL A 447 6.30 7.46 -13.88
N GLY A 448 5.25 7.65 -14.69
CA GLY A 448 3.90 7.10 -14.46
C GLY A 448 3.18 7.78 -13.29
N THR A 449 3.00 9.11 -13.41
CA THR A 449 2.19 9.94 -12.51
C THR A 449 1.44 10.98 -13.34
N SER A 450 0.56 11.78 -12.73
CA SER A 450 -0.11 12.88 -13.43
C SER A 450 0.74 14.15 -13.43
N GLU A 451 0.55 15.01 -14.43
CA GLU A 451 1.15 16.34 -14.46
C GLU A 451 0.77 17.14 -13.20
N SER A 452 -0.50 17.08 -12.80
CA SER A 452 -1.00 17.74 -11.59
C SER A 452 -0.34 17.26 -10.29
N ASP A 453 0.03 15.96 -10.22
CA ASP A 453 0.80 15.44 -9.08
C ASP A 453 2.21 16.03 -9.04
N ILE A 454 2.84 16.23 -10.20
CA ILE A 454 4.17 16.87 -10.30
C ILE A 454 4.05 18.34 -9.93
N GLU A 455 3.11 19.07 -10.55
CA GLU A 455 2.89 20.50 -10.28
C GLU A 455 2.63 20.75 -8.80
N SER A 456 1.68 20.01 -8.19
CA SER A 456 1.32 20.21 -6.78
C SER A 456 2.46 19.95 -5.79
N ARG A 457 3.39 19.06 -6.12
CA ARG A 457 4.52 18.71 -5.25
C ARG A 457 5.74 19.58 -5.49
N TYR A 458 5.92 20.06 -6.71
CA TYR A 458 7.13 20.76 -7.16
C TYR A 458 6.89 22.25 -7.45
N ASP A 459 5.72 22.80 -7.11
CA ASP A 459 5.40 24.23 -7.24
C ASP A 459 6.43 25.14 -6.56
N ARG A 460 7.02 24.68 -5.45
CA ARG A 460 8.11 25.41 -4.79
C ARG A 460 9.40 25.42 -5.58
N LEU A 461 9.67 24.39 -6.38
CA LEU A 461 10.81 24.37 -7.30
C LEU A 461 10.59 25.28 -8.48
N ASN A 462 9.35 25.40 -8.95
CA ASN A 462 8.98 26.43 -9.92
C ASN A 462 9.29 27.83 -9.39
N ASN A 463 9.07 28.09 -8.11
CA ASN A 463 9.47 29.34 -7.49
C ASN A 463 10.99 29.51 -7.42
N LEU A 464 11.77 28.45 -7.21
CA LEU A 464 13.25 28.49 -7.27
C LEU A 464 13.77 28.66 -8.69
N LEU A 465 13.15 28.03 -9.68
CA LEU A 465 13.42 28.22 -11.11
C LEU A 465 13.03 29.64 -11.53
N ASN A 466 11.86 30.12 -11.11
CA ASN A 466 11.39 31.47 -11.36
C ASN A 466 12.24 32.54 -10.64
N ILE A 467 12.82 32.23 -9.47
CA ILE A 467 13.78 33.11 -8.80
C ILE A 467 15.07 33.26 -9.66
N LYS A 468 15.52 32.21 -10.31
CA LYS A 468 16.65 32.33 -11.26
C LYS A 468 16.29 33.20 -12.49
N GLU A 469 15.08 32.98 -13.05
CA GLU A 469 14.58 33.78 -14.16
C GLU A 469 14.24 35.23 -13.72
N LEU A 470 13.59 35.41 -12.58
CA LEU A 470 13.32 36.74 -12.00
C LEU A 470 14.58 37.42 -11.55
N GLY A 471 15.62 36.68 -11.11
CA GLY A 471 16.95 37.22 -10.79
C GLY A 471 17.74 37.70 -12.03
N MET A 472 17.58 37.03 -13.18
CA MET A 472 18.23 37.45 -14.42
C MET A 472 17.68 38.78 -14.97
N HIS A 473 16.41 39.09 -14.74
CA HIS A 473 15.86 40.41 -15.14
C HIS A 473 16.39 41.56 -14.28
N ARG A 474 16.89 41.35 -13.09
CA ARG A 474 17.54 42.38 -12.26
C ARG A 474 19.03 42.58 -12.57
N GLN A 475 19.70 41.62 -13.18
CA GLN A 475 21.11 41.77 -13.57
C GLN A 475 21.32 42.43 -14.91
N LYS A 476 20.27 42.77 -15.70
CA LYS A 476 20.37 43.48 -16.94
C LYS A 476 20.36 45.02 -16.81
N VAL A 477 20.40 45.57 -15.61
CA VAL A 477 20.43 47.00 -15.37
C VAL A 477 21.54 47.34 -14.40
N ALA A 478 22.74 47.21 -14.86
CA ALA A 478 23.85 48.07 -14.47
C ALA A 478 24.79 48.11 -15.67
N PRO A 479 24.81 49.20 -16.44
CA PRO A 479 26.00 49.49 -17.23
C PRO A 479 27.14 49.60 -16.21
N GLN A 480 28.14 48.79 -16.33
CA GLN A 480 29.41 49.11 -15.71
C GLN A 480 29.81 50.45 -16.29
N ASP A 481 29.70 51.49 -15.48
CA ASP A 481 30.34 52.72 -15.73
C ASP A 481 31.84 52.40 -16.00
N GLU A 482 32.25 52.65 -17.21
CA GLU A 482 33.66 52.85 -17.58
C GLU A 482 34.15 53.95 -16.65
N LEU A 483 34.75 53.56 -15.54
CA LEU A 483 35.52 54.46 -14.74
C LEU A 483 36.87 54.64 -15.42
N PHE A 484 36.94 55.73 -16.17
CA PHE A 484 38.05 56.63 -16.27
C PHE A 484 39.41 56.09 -15.85
N VAL A 485 40.18 55.77 -16.87
CA VAL A 485 41.63 55.90 -16.77
C VAL A 485 41.96 57.25 -17.43
N ASP A 486 42.24 58.24 -16.62
CA ASP A 486 42.93 59.42 -16.98
C ASP A 486 44.02 59.77 -15.97
N ALA A 487 45.20 59.86 -16.49
CA ALA A 487 46.48 60.44 -15.97
C ALA A 487 47.31 59.60 -15.00
#